data_bf3a96ce6730af9d0300921d06488dab
#
_entry.id   bf3a96ce6730af9d0300921d06488dab
#
_cell.length_a   1.000
_cell.length_b   1.000
_cell.length_c   1.000
_cell.angle_alpha   90.00
_cell.angle_beta   90.00
_cell.angle_gamma   90.00
#
_symmetry.space_group_name_H-M   'P 1'
#
loop_
_entity.id
_entity.type
_entity.pdbx_description
1 polymer ?
#
loop_
_entity_poly.entity_id
_entity_poly.type
_entity_poly.pdbx_seq_one_letter_code
_entity_poly.pdbx_strand_id
1 'polypeptide(L)'
;KGIALKVIPMNEKGELEMDKFRELFSDRTRLVSVTHVSNVLGTINPVKAMIEEAHKHDVPVLIDGAQAVPHLAVDVQDLDAEFYVFSGHKVYGPTGIGVLYGKEEWLDKLPPYQGGGEMISTVSFEKTTFNELPFKFEAGTPDYIGSTALAEALRYVNHLGMENIAAYEDELLRYATEKLNAIEGMRIFGQAAHKGAVLSFLVGNIHHYDMGMLLDRLGIAVRTGHHCAQPLMQALGIEGTVRASFSFYNTKEEIDTFAAGIERVRKMF
;
A
#
# COMPACT_ATOMS: atom_id res chain seq x y z
N LYS A 1 -17.26 -17.99 4.85
CA LYS A 1 -18.28 -17.74 3.79
C LYS A 1 -18.14 -18.66 2.57
N GLY A 2 -17.27 -19.68 2.62
CA GLY A 2 -17.11 -20.67 1.53
C GLY A 2 -16.38 -20.14 0.28
N ILE A 3 -15.68 -19.01 0.37
CA ILE A 3 -14.89 -18.43 -0.71
C ILE A 3 -13.50 -19.07 -0.71
N ALA A 4 -13.05 -19.53 -1.88
CA ALA A 4 -11.68 -19.99 -2.09
C ALA A 4 -10.79 -18.79 -2.48
N LEU A 5 -9.69 -18.61 -1.75
CA LEU A 5 -8.67 -17.61 -2.08
C LEU A 5 -7.63 -18.25 -3.00
N LYS A 6 -7.38 -17.61 -4.14
CA LYS A 6 -6.25 -17.92 -5.03
C LYS A 6 -5.26 -16.77 -4.97
N VAL A 7 -3.98 -17.09 -4.79
CA VAL A 7 -2.90 -16.11 -4.68
C VAL A 7 -2.18 -16.02 -6.01
N ILE A 8 -1.98 -14.80 -6.50
CA ILE A 8 -1.17 -14.54 -7.70
C ILE A 8 0.30 -14.79 -7.32
N PRO A 9 1.02 -15.69 -8.02
CA PRO A 9 2.42 -15.93 -7.76
C PRO A 9 3.27 -14.68 -8.01
N MET A 10 4.41 -14.66 -7.34
CA MET A 10 5.41 -13.60 -7.44
C MET A 10 6.75 -14.20 -7.84
N ASN A 11 7.49 -13.54 -8.72
CA ASN A 11 8.83 -13.93 -9.12
C ASN A 11 9.88 -13.52 -8.05
N GLU A 12 11.14 -13.90 -8.25
CA GLU A 12 12.26 -13.61 -7.34
C GLU A 12 12.52 -12.09 -7.17
N LYS A 13 12.13 -11.27 -8.14
CA LYS A 13 12.25 -9.81 -8.04
C LYS A 13 11.14 -9.17 -7.22
N GLY A 14 10.10 -9.92 -6.85
CA GLY A 14 8.94 -9.41 -6.14
C GLY A 14 7.88 -8.81 -7.06
N GLU A 15 7.84 -9.18 -8.32
CA GLU A 15 6.85 -8.79 -9.31
C GLU A 15 5.79 -9.89 -9.46
N LEU A 16 4.52 -9.52 -9.62
CA LEU A 16 3.44 -10.48 -9.86
C LEU A 16 3.60 -11.14 -11.24
N GLU A 17 3.44 -12.46 -11.29
CA GLU A 17 3.53 -13.23 -12.54
C GLU A 17 2.23 -13.10 -13.35
N MET A 18 2.21 -12.20 -14.33
CA MET A 18 1.01 -11.84 -15.11
C MET A 18 0.46 -13.02 -15.92
N ASP A 19 1.30 -13.93 -16.39
CA ASP A 19 0.84 -15.13 -17.11
C ASP A 19 0.09 -16.07 -16.14
N LYS A 20 0.63 -16.25 -14.94
CA LYS A 20 -0.05 -17.01 -13.88
C LYS A 20 -1.33 -16.33 -13.39
N PHE A 21 -1.36 -15.00 -13.34
CA PHE A 21 -2.58 -14.26 -13.04
C PHE A 21 -3.71 -14.60 -14.02
N ARG A 22 -3.42 -14.63 -15.34
CA ARG A 22 -4.40 -15.01 -16.37
C ARG A 22 -4.91 -16.44 -16.20
N GLU A 23 -4.06 -17.38 -15.80
CA GLU A 23 -4.43 -18.78 -15.56
C GLU A 23 -5.36 -18.98 -14.34
N LEU A 24 -5.44 -17.99 -13.42
CA LEU A 24 -6.27 -18.09 -12.20
C LEU A 24 -7.76 -17.86 -12.45
N PHE A 25 -8.14 -17.25 -13.58
CA PHE A 25 -9.54 -16.98 -13.89
C PHE A 25 -10.33 -18.26 -14.17
N SER A 26 -11.59 -18.26 -13.79
CA SER A 26 -12.58 -19.30 -14.07
C SER A 26 -13.99 -18.72 -13.92
N ASP A 27 -15.02 -19.45 -14.34
CA ASP A 27 -16.43 -19.08 -14.19
C ASP A 27 -16.85 -18.80 -12.74
N ARG A 28 -16.03 -19.24 -11.77
CA ARG A 28 -16.25 -19.02 -10.34
C ARG A 28 -15.48 -17.84 -9.78
N THR A 29 -14.63 -17.18 -10.54
CA THR A 29 -13.93 -15.97 -10.09
C THR A 29 -14.95 -14.85 -9.85
N ARG A 30 -14.87 -14.18 -8.69
CA ARG A 30 -15.86 -13.18 -8.29
C ARG A 30 -15.26 -11.82 -8.00
N LEU A 31 -13.96 -11.76 -7.70
CA LEU A 31 -13.27 -10.52 -7.37
C LEU A 31 -11.77 -10.72 -7.54
N VAL A 32 -11.10 -9.75 -8.12
CA VAL A 32 -9.66 -9.56 -8.02
C VAL A 32 -9.41 -8.49 -6.96
N SER A 33 -8.50 -8.77 -6.01
CA SER A 33 -8.07 -7.78 -5.04
C SER A 33 -6.54 -7.75 -5.01
N VAL A 34 -5.95 -6.58 -5.25
CA VAL A 34 -4.50 -6.41 -5.36
C VAL A 34 -4.06 -5.06 -4.83
N THR A 35 -2.85 -4.99 -4.26
CA THR A 35 -2.22 -3.73 -3.88
C THR A 35 -1.67 -3.02 -5.12
N HIS A 36 -1.84 -1.69 -5.20
CA HIS A 36 -1.20 -0.89 -6.25
C HIS A 36 0.32 -0.85 -6.04
N VAL A 37 0.75 -0.58 -4.81
CA VAL A 37 2.17 -0.57 -4.42
C VAL A 37 2.36 -1.46 -3.19
N SER A 38 3.35 -2.33 -3.22
CA SER A 38 3.69 -3.19 -2.09
C SER A 38 4.28 -2.38 -0.94
N ASN A 39 3.71 -2.51 0.25
CA ASN A 39 4.22 -1.86 1.46
C ASN A 39 5.52 -2.47 1.99
N VAL A 40 5.94 -3.61 1.48
CA VAL A 40 7.18 -4.31 1.87
C VAL A 40 8.25 -4.17 0.79
N LEU A 41 7.92 -4.59 -0.43
CA LEU A 41 8.88 -4.66 -1.52
C LEU A 41 9.00 -3.36 -2.29
N GLY A 42 8.02 -2.47 -2.15
CA GLY A 42 7.91 -1.25 -2.94
C GLY A 42 7.41 -1.49 -4.36
N THR A 43 7.30 -2.73 -4.82
CA THR A 43 6.87 -3.07 -6.18
C THR A 43 5.59 -2.33 -6.55
N ILE A 44 5.61 -1.60 -7.67
CA ILE A 44 4.44 -0.98 -8.28
C ILE A 44 3.84 -2.02 -9.22
N ASN A 45 2.66 -2.52 -8.89
CA ASN A 45 1.99 -3.53 -9.68
C ASN A 45 1.33 -2.91 -10.92
N PRO A 46 1.26 -3.63 -12.06
CA PRO A 46 0.65 -3.14 -13.30
C PRO A 46 -0.88 -3.20 -13.23
N VAL A 47 -1.47 -2.46 -12.27
CA VAL A 47 -2.90 -2.58 -11.92
C VAL A 47 -3.83 -2.29 -13.09
N LYS A 48 -3.48 -1.35 -14.00
CA LYS A 48 -4.28 -1.07 -15.19
C LYS A 48 -4.40 -2.30 -16.09
N ALA A 49 -3.28 -2.95 -16.38
CA ALA A 49 -3.28 -4.19 -17.18
C ALA A 49 -4.00 -5.35 -16.47
N MET A 50 -3.95 -5.38 -15.12
CA MET A 50 -4.68 -6.38 -14.33
C MET A 50 -6.19 -6.13 -14.38
N ILE A 51 -6.62 -4.88 -14.33
CA ILE A 51 -8.04 -4.48 -14.45
C ILE A 51 -8.55 -4.84 -15.85
N GLU A 52 -7.83 -4.45 -16.90
CA GLU A 52 -8.16 -4.78 -18.28
C GLU A 52 -8.30 -6.30 -18.49
N GLU A 53 -7.43 -7.10 -17.88
CA GLU A 53 -7.54 -8.56 -17.96
C GLU A 53 -8.75 -9.09 -17.21
N ALA A 54 -9.01 -8.60 -15.99
CA ALA A 54 -10.17 -9.01 -15.19
C ALA A 54 -11.50 -8.68 -15.89
N HIS A 55 -11.58 -7.54 -16.55
CA HIS A 55 -12.77 -7.12 -17.30
C HIS A 55 -13.07 -8.03 -18.49
N LYS A 56 -12.09 -8.68 -19.13
CA LYS A 56 -12.34 -9.69 -20.18
C LYS A 56 -13.12 -10.91 -19.65
N HIS A 57 -13.12 -11.10 -18.35
CA HIS A 57 -13.79 -12.18 -17.64
C HIS A 57 -15.02 -11.71 -16.84
N ASP A 58 -15.46 -10.45 -17.02
CA ASP A 58 -16.55 -9.82 -16.26
C ASP A 58 -16.29 -9.85 -14.73
N VAL A 59 -15.04 -9.74 -14.29
CA VAL A 59 -14.66 -9.81 -12.89
C VAL A 59 -14.28 -8.41 -12.38
N PRO A 60 -14.97 -7.92 -11.32
CA PRO A 60 -14.65 -6.64 -10.71
C PRO A 60 -13.29 -6.67 -9.98
N VAL A 61 -12.68 -5.49 -9.88
CA VAL A 61 -11.35 -5.32 -9.28
C VAL A 61 -11.40 -4.31 -8.13
N LEU A 62 -10.82 -4.70 -7.00
CA LEU A 62 -10.54 -3.83 -5.85
C LEU A 62 -9.04 -3.58 -5.76
N ILE A 63 -8.65 -2.32 -5.80
CA ILE A 63 -7.26 -1.89 -5.67
C ILE A 63 -7.02 -1.31 -4.27
N ASP A 64 -6.06 -1.87 -3.54
CA ASP A 64 -5.51 -1.23 -2.34
C ASP A 64 -4.43 -0.21 -2.76
N GLY A 65 -4.82 1.06 -2.72
CA GLY A 65 -3.97 2.21 -3.05
C GLY A 65 -3.26 2.83 -1.85
N ALA A 66 -3.30 2.20 -0.68
CA ALA A 66 -2.79 2.78 0.55
C ALA A 66 -1.30 3.18 0.50
N GLN A 67 -0.50 2.55 -0.35
CA GLN A 67 0.89 2.90 -0.61
C GLN A 67 1.11 3.57 -1.97
N ALA A 68 0.06 3.76 -2.77
CA ALA A 68 0.16 4.47 -4.04
C ALA A 68 -0.18 5.95 -3.90
N VAL A 69 -1.32 6.27 -3.26
CA VAL A 69 -1.83 7.65 -3.15
C VAL A 69 -0.83 8.64 -2.54
N PRO A 70 0.03 8.28 -1.55
CA PRO A 70 1.05 9.21 -1.05
C PRO A 70 2.18 9.51 -2.02
N HIS A 71 2.41 8.66 -3.04
CA HIS A 71 3.64 8.64 -3.82
C HIS A 71 3.44 8.79 -5.33
N LEU A 72 2.22 8.49 -5.83
CA LEU A 72 1.89 8.45 -7.25
C LEU A 72 0.63 9.26 -7.55
N ALA A 73 0.59 9.88 -8.72
CA ALA A 73 -0.66 10.39 -9.26
C ALA A 73 -1.59 9.22 -9.58
N VAL A 74 -2.81 9.23 -9.02
CA VAL A 74 -3.82 8.19 -9.23
C VAL A 74 -5.06 8.82 -9.83
N ASP A 75 -5.46 8.33 -11.00
CA ASP A 75 -6.73 8.65 -11.63
C ASP A 75 -7.59 7.38 -11.68
N VAL A 76 -8.62 7.33 -10.85
CA VAL A 76 -9.52 6.17 -10.74
C VAL A 76 -10.39 5.97 -11.98
N GLN A 77 -10.64 7.03 -12.75
CA GLN A 77 -11.38 6.94 -14.01
C GLN A 77 -10.49 6.34 -15.10
N ASP A 78 -9.23 6.77 -15.22
CA ASP A 78 -8.27 6.18 -16.15
C ASP A 78 -7.95 4.71 -15.81
N LEU A 79 -7.89 4.36 -14.51
CA LEU A 79 -7.69 2.98 -14.07
C LEU A 79 -8.91 2.10 -14.36
N ASP A 80 -10.10 2.66 -14.29
CA ASP A 80 -11.38 1.96 -14.48
C ASP A 80 -11.64 0.82 -13.47
N ALA A 81 -11.05 0.90 -12.26
CA ALA A 81 -11.30 -0.06 -11.18
C ALA A 81 -12.71 0.08 -10.61
N GLU A 82 -13.34 -1.04 -10.20
CA GLU A 82 -14.64 -0.98 -9.53
C GLU A 82 -14.52 -0.39 -8.13
N PHE A 83 -13.40 -0.68 -7.43
CA PHE A 83 -13.13 -0.16 -6.09
C PHE A 83 -11.67 0.25 -5.95
N TYR A 84 -11.45 1.37 -5.25
CA TYR A 84 -10.13 1.85 -4.89
C TYR A 84 -10.13 2.35 -3.45
N VAL A 85 -9.19 1.87 -2.61
CA VAL A 85 -9.18 2.21 -1.17
C VAL A 85 -7.84 2.77 -0.74
N PHE A 86 -7.87 3.72 0.20
CA PHE A 86 -6.65 4.20 0.87
C PHE A 86 -6.93 4.74 2.27
N SER A 87 -5.88 4.86 3.08
CA SER A 87 -5.93 5.37 4.46
C SER A 87 -5.38 6.78 4.54
N GLY A 88 -6.08 7.68 5.23
CA GLY A 88 -5.71 9.09 5.34
C GLY A 88 -4.35 9.32 6.00
N HIS A 89 -4.03 8.56 7.07
CA HIS A 89 -2.75 8.72 7.78
C HIS A 89 -1.51 8.37 6.95
N LYS A 90 -1.65 7.69 5.81
CA LYS A 90 -0.52 7.41 4.91
C LYS A 90 -0.28 8.51 3.89
N VAL A 91 -1.28 9.37 3.66
CA VAL A 91 -1.20 10.53 2.76
C VAL A 91 -1.16 11.84 3.56
N TYR A 92 -0.38 11.81 4.65
CA TYR A 92 -0.13 12.95 5.55
C TYR A 92 -1.35 13.48 6.29
N GLY A 93 -2.48 12.80 6.19
CA GLY A 93 -3.72 13.11 6.91
C GLY A 93 -3.77 12.50 8.32
N PRO A 94 -4.86 12.73 9.06
CA PRO A 94 -5.03 12.18 10.40
C PRO A 94 -5.27 10.66 10.37
N THR A 95 -5.11 10.04 11.55
CA THR A 95 -5.57 8.67 11.80
C THR A 95 -7.09 8.61 11.88
N GLY A 96 -7.66 7.41 11.70
CA GLY A 96 -9.11 7.17 11.89
C GLY A 96 -9.96 7.43 10.65
N ILE A 97 -9.40 8.00 9.58
CA ILE A 97 -10.11 8.25 8.33
C ILE A 97 -9.46 7.57 7.14
N GLY A 98 -10.26 7.18 6.17
CA GLY A 98 -9.85 6.64 4.88
C GLY A 98 -10.94 6.86 3.83
N VAL A 99 -10.64 6.48 2.61
CA VAL A 99 -11.54 6.66 1.48
C VAL A 99 -11.74 5.33 0.77
N LEU A 100 -13.01 5.01 0.48
CA LEU A 100 -13.40 4.02 -0.52
C LEU A 100 -14.01 4.76 -1.71
N TYR A 101 -13.35 4.68 -2.85
CA TYR A 101 -13.96 4.95 -4.14
C TYR A 101 -14.64 3.67 -4.63
N GLY A 102 -15.82 3.81 -5.22
CA GLY A 102 -16.51 2.73 -5.90
C GLY A 102 -17.34 3.26 -7.06
N LYS A 103 -17.43 2.50 -8.17
CA LYS A 103 -18.36 2.80 -9.25
C LYS A 103 -19.78 2.73 -8.70
N GLU A 104 -20.62 3.70 -9.03
CA GLU A 104 -21.99 3.86 -8.50
C GLU A 104 -22.81 2.59 -8.63
N GLU A 105 -22.80 1.95 -9.81
CA GLU A 105 -23.53 0.71 -10.07
C GLU A 105 -23.15 -0.46 -9.14
N TRP A 106 -21.92 -0.49 -8.66
CA TRP A 106 -21.44 -1.51 -7.71
C TRP A 106 -21.83 -1.15 -6.29
N LEU A 107 -21.68 0.14 -5.91
CA LEU A 107 -22.10 0.61 -4.60
C LEU A 107 -23.60 0.44 -4.40
N ASP A 108 -24.41 0.65 -5.43
CA ASP A 108 -25.87 0.42 -5.37
C ASP A 108 -26.24 -1.05 -5.11
N LYS A 109 -25.49 -1.99 -5.68
CA LYS A 109 -25.71 -3.44 -5.48
C LYS A 109 -25.27 -3.94 -4.11
N LEU A 110 -24.28 -3.30 -3.49
CA LEU A 110 -23.75 -3.75 -2.20
C LEU A 110 -24.71 -3.40 -1.06
N PRO A 111 -24.86 -4.28 -0.05
CA PRO A 111 -25.57 -3.92 1.17
C PRO A 111 -24.73 -2.93 1.99
N PRO A 112 -25.35 -2.11 2.85
CA PRO A 112 -24.61 -1.31 3.81
C PRO A 112 -23.69 -2.18 4.68
N TYR A 113 -22.53 -1.64 5.05
CA TYR A 113 -21.59 -2.34 5.91
C TYR A 113 -21.94 -2.19 7.40
N GLN A 114 -22.38 -1.00 7.79
CA GLN A 114 -22.80 -0.66 9.16
C GLN A 114 -24.23 -0.10 9.16
N GLY A 115 -24.91 -0.19 10.29
CA GLY A 115 -26.22 0.41 10.52
C GLY A 115 -26.13 1.56 11.52
N GLY A 116 -26.93 2.62 11.33
CA GLY A 116 -26.95 3.77 12.20
C GLY A 116 -27.82 4.91 11.67
N GLY A 117 -27.77 6.07 12.30
CA GLY A 117 -28.41 7.28 11.79
C GLY A 117 -27.83 7.69 10.43
N GLU A 118 -28.52 8.56 9.72
CA GLU A 118 -28.18 9.15 8.43
C GLU A 118 -28.17 8.15 7.23
N MET A 119 -27.74 6.91 7.43
CA MET A 119 -27.64 5.89 6.38
C MET A 119 -28.98 5.16 6.10
N ILE A 120 -29.98 5.33 6.95
CA ILE A 120 -31.34 4.78 6.83
C ILE A 120 -32.30 5.79 6.21
N SER A 121 -33.26 5.33 5.40
CA SER A 121 -34.39 6.11 4.92
C SER A 121 -35.62 5.88 5.81
N THR A 122 -36.03 4.62 5.99
CA THR A 122 -37.15 4.24 6.87
C THR A 122 -36.80 3.00 7.67
N VAL A 123 -37.33 2.91 8.89
CA VAL A 123 -37.19 1.72 9.75
C VAL A 123 -38.54 1.34 10.32
N SER A 124 -38.92 0.08 10.19
CA SER A 124 -40.03 -0.55 10.91
C SER A 124 -39.59 -1.90 11.47
N PHE A 125 -40.46 -2.57 12.22
CA PHE A 125 -40.16 -3.94 12.70
C PHE A 125 -40.06 -4.95 11.53
N GLU A 126 -40.75 -4.67 10.41
CA GLU A 126 -40.85 -5.58 9.26
C GLU A 126 -39.78 -5.28 8.21
N LYS A 127 -39.36 -4.00 8.08
CA LYS A 127 -38.49 -3.58 6.97
C LYS A 127 -37.66 -2.36 7.31
N THR A 128 -36.39 -2.38 6.86
CA THR A 128 -35.50 -1.22 6.83
C THR A 128 -35.19 -0.88 5.37
N THR A 129 -35.22 0.41 5.03
CA THR A 129 -34.74 0.94 3.76
C THR A 129 -33.57 1.88 4.02
N PHE A 130 -32.69 1.98 3.04
CA PHE A 130 -31.45 2.72 3.16
C PHE A 130 -31.50 4.02 2.35
N ASN A 131 -30.68 4.96 2.74
CA ASN A 131 -30.55 6.24 2.07
C ASN A 131 -29.76 6.09 0.76
N GLU A 132 -29.74 7.15 -0.04
CA GLU A 132 -29.01 7.22 -1.30
C GLU A 132 -27.48 7.26 -1.05
N LEU A 133 -26.70 6.97 -2.08
CA LEU A 133 -25.25 7.17 -2.07
C LEU A 133 -24.91 8.67 -1.92
N PRO A 134 -23.86 9.04 -1.21
CA PRO A 134 -22.91 8.19 -0.45
C PRO A 134 -23.41 7.78 0.94
N PHE A 135 -24.50 8.38 1.45
CA PHE A 135 -25.01 8.22 2.82
C PHE A 135 -25.29 6.77 3.21
N LYS A 136 -25.67 5.93 2.25
CA LYS A 136 -25.88 4.48 2.45
C LYS A 136 -24.73 3.78 3.18
N PHE A 137 -23.49 4.26 3.05
CA PHE A 137 -22.30 3.70 3.66
C PHE A 137 -21.72 4.51 4.80
N GLU A 138 -22.40 5.60 5.20
CA GLU A 138 -21.95 6.53 6.24
C GLU A 138 -22.89 6.49 7.44
N ALA A 139 -22.67 5.50 8.33
CA ALA A 139 -23.53 5.27 9.49
C ALA A 139 -23.15 6.14 10.68
N GLY A 140 -24.11 6.95 11.15
CA GLY A 140 -23.98 7.86 12.29
C GLY A 140 -23.28 9.18 11.92
N THR A 141 -22.98 9.99 12.93
CA THR A 141 -22.28 11.28 12.73
C THR A 141 -20.91 11.03 12.11
N PRO A 142 -20.62 11.59 10.92
CA PRO A 142 -19.34 11.36 10.25
C PRO A 142 -18.17 12.01 11.00
N ASP A 143 -16.96 11.49 10.76
CA ASP A 143 -15.71 12.12 11.22
C ASP A 143 -15.41 13.38 10.40
N TYR A 144 -16.15 14.47 10.67
CA TYR A 144 -15.99 15.75 9.97
C TYR A 144 -14.65 16.44 10.29
N ILE A 145 -14.04 16.16 11.45
CA ILE A 145 -12.70 16.68 11.79
C ILE A 145 -11.64 15.99 10.95
N GLY A 146 -11.66 14.65 10.92
CA GLY A 146 -10.72 13.86 10.13
C GLY A 146 -10.87 14.12 8.64
N SER A 147 -12.10 14.23 8.12
CA SER A 147 -12.33 14.50 6.70
C SER A 147 -11.84 15.88 6.26
N THR A 148 -12.06 16.91 7.11
CA THR A 148 -11.54 18.26 6.85
C THR A 148 -10.02 18.29 6.85
N ALA A 149 -9.39 17.64 7.82
CA ALA A 149 -7.93 17.55 7.91
C ALA A 149 -7.32 16.72 6.77
N LEU A 150 -7.98 15.62 6.35
CA LEU A 150 -7.56 14.86 5.18
C LEU A 150 -7.65 15.69 3.90
N ALA A 151 -8.71 16.48 3.72
CA ALA A 151 -8.84 17.35 2.57
C ALA A 151 -7.68 18.37 2.48
N GLU A 152 -7.23 18.90 3.63
CA GLU A 152 -6.07 19.80 3.67
C GLU A 152 -4.77 19.09 3.34
N ALA A 153 -4.56 17.87 3.85
CA ALA A 153 -3.41 17.06 3.48
C ALA A 153 -3.35 16.76 1.97
N LEU A 154 -4.50 16.44 1.36
CA LEU A 154 -4.59 16.22 -0.09
C LEU A 154 -4.31 17.50 -0.89
N ARG A 155 -4.79 18.66 -0.44
CA ARG A 155 -4.44 19.95 -1.07
C ARG A 155 -2.95 20.25 -0.99
N TYR A 156 -2.33 19.93 0.15
CA TYR A 156 -0.90 20.14 0.36
C TYR A 156 -0.05 19.31 -0.63
N VAL A 157 -0.31 18.01 -0.74
CA VAL A 157 0.46 17.16 -1.67
C VAL A 157 0.19 17.53 -3.14
N ASN A 158 -1.04 17.91 -3.48
CA ASN A 158 -1.38 18.41 -4.82
C ASN A 158 -0.67 19.73 -5.14
N HIS A 159 -0.49 20.61 -4.14
CA HIS A 159 0.27 21.86 -4.31
C HIS A 159 1.76 21.61 -4.57
N LEU A 160 2.36 20.61 -3.93
CA LEU A 160 3.74 20.16 -4.23
C LEU A 160 3.85 19.55 -5.63
N GLY A 161 2.78 18.92 -6.09
CA GLY A 161 2.71 18.18 -7.35
C GLY A 161 3.14 16.73 -7.20
N MET A 162 2.22 15.81 -7.43
CA MET A 162 2.47 14.36 -7.28
C MET A 162 3.60 13.86 -8.17
N GLU A 163 3.77 14.44 -9.35
CA GLU A 163 4.87 14.10 -10.27
C GLU A 163 6.23 14.51 -9.71
N ASN A 164 6.31 15.68 -9.05
CA ASN A 164 7.54 16.15 -8.39
C ASN A 164 7.89 15.24 -7.20
N ILE A 165 6.88 14.86 -6.40
CA ILE A 165 7.05 13.93 -5.28
C ILE A 165 7.60 12.61 -5.81
N ALA A 166 6.96 12.00 -6.80
CA ALA A 166 7.37 10.72 -7.37
C ALA A 166 8.81 10.78 -7.94
N ALA A 167 9.15 11.83 -8.67
CA ALA A 167 10.48 12.00 -9.25
C ALA A 167 11.58 12.14 -8.19
N TYR A 168 11.33 12.92 -7.14
CA TYR A 168 12.30 13.12 -6.06
C TYR A 168 12.45 11.85 -5.20
N GLU A 169 11.35 11.16 -4.89
CA GLU A 169 11.40 9.90 -4.16
C GLU A 169 12.12 8.79 -4.94
N ASP A 170 11.98 8.75 -6.27
CA ASP A 170 12.75 7.84 -7.13
C ASP A 170 14.26 8.17 -7.09
N GLU A 171 14.63 9.46 -7.06
CA GLU A 171 16.03 9.87 -6.87
C GLU A 171 16.59 9.41 -5.53
N LEU A 172 15.84 9.58 -4.43
CA LEU A 172 16.23 9.11 -3.10
C LEU A 172 16.34 7.60 -3.05
N LEU A 173 15.39 6.88 -3.66
CA LEU A 173 15.40 5.41 -3.72
C LEU A 173 16.64 4.88 -4.45
N ARG A 174 16.98 5.45 -5.60
CA ARG A 174 18.19 5.07 -6.35
C ARG A 174 19.45 5.33 -5.55
N TYR A 175 19.55 6.52 -4.95
CA TYR A 175 20.69 6.88 -4.10
C TYR A 175 20.83 5.94 -2.90
N ALA A 176 19.75 5.66 -2.18
CA ALA A 176 19.76 4.73 -1.06
C ALA A 176 20.11 3.31 -1.48
N THR A 177 19.58 2.84 -2.63
CA THR A 177 19.88 1.51 -3.16
C THR A 177 21.36 1.35 -3.47
N GLU A 178 22.00 2.35 -4.09
CA GLU A 178 23.43 2.36 -4.38
C GLU A 178 24.25 2.29 -3.08
N LYS A 179 23.93 3.14 -2.10
CA LYS A 179 24.63 3.16 -0.80
C LYS A 179 24.50 1.86 -0.04
N LEU A 180 23.30 1.29 0.01
CA LEU A 180 23.08 0.04 0.74
C LEU A 180 23.74 -1.16 0.05
N ASN A 181 23.72 -1.23 -1.28
CA ASN A 181 24.36 -2.31 -2.01
C ASN A 181 25.90 -2.33 -1.83
N ALA A 182 26.52 -1.22 -1.42
CA ALA A 182 27.94 -1.17 -1.10
C ALA A 182 28.27 -1.77 0.28
N ILE A 183 27.27 -2.05 1.11
CA ILE A 183 27.46 -2.62 2.45
C ILE A 183 27.62 -4.14 2.34
N GLU A 184 28.70 -4.67 2.89
CA GLU A 184 28.97 -6.13 2.88
C GLU A 184 27.86 -6.90 3.61
N GLY A 185 27.39 -7.99 2.99
CA GLY A 185 26.31 -8.83 3.52
C GLY A 185 24.91 -8.25 3.37
N MET A 186 24.76 -7.10 2.70
CA MET A 186 23.46 -6.52 2.40
C MET A 186 22.67 -7.40 1.46
N ARG A 187 21.41 -7.63 1.81
CA ARG A 187 20.42 -8.33 0.99
C ARG A 187 19.14 -7.53 0.93
N ILE A 188 18.89 -6.88 -0.21
CA ILE A 188 17.68 -6.09 -0.46
C ILE A 188 16.61 -6.99 -1.07
N PHE A 189 15.38 -6.91 -0.55
CA PHE A 189 14.20 -7.62 -1.04
C PHE A 189 13.35 -6.71 -1.91
N GLY A 190 12.80 -7.26 -2.99
CA GLY A 190 12.05 -6.51 -3.98
C GLY A 190 12.98 -5.70 -4.91
N GLN A 191 13.26 -6.28 -6.07
CA GLN A 191 14.13 -5.71 -7.10
C GLN A 191 13.35 -5.48 -8.40
N ALA A 192 12.06 -5.15 -8.28
CA ALA A 192 11.22 -4.79 -9.41
C ALA A 192 11.76 -3.55 -10.12
N ALA A 193 11.55 -3.47 -11.45
CA ALA A 193 11.98 -2.33 -12.24
C ALA A 193 11.26 -1.02 -11.85
N HIS A 194 10.02 -1.13 -11.43
CA HIS A 194 9.20 -0.01 -10.95
C HIS A 194 8.91 -0.19 -9.45
N LYS A 195 9.43 0.73 -8.64
CA LYS A 195 9.32 0.69 -7.19
C LYS A 195 8.93 2.05 -6.62
N GLY A 196 8.12 2.04 -5.55
CA GLY A 196 8.00 3.15 -4.63
C GLY A 196 9.20 3.24 -3.68
N ALA A 197 9.34 4.36 -2.99
CA ALA A 197 10.49 4.74 -2.16
C ALA A 197 10.61 3.92 -0.85
N VAL A 198 10.68 2.60 -0.98
CA VAL A 198 10.78 1.63 0.13
C VAL A 198 11.90 0.65 -0.14
N LEU A 199 12.75 0.42 0.87
CA LEU A 199 13.79 -0.61 0.89
C LEU A 199 13.60 -1.53 2.09
N SER A 200 13.32 -2.81 1.81
CA SER A 200 13.32 -3.88 2.80
C SER A 200 14.60 -4.70 2.66
N PHE A 201 15.32 -4.91 3.76
CA PHE A 201 16.65 -5.53 3.70
C PHE A 201 16.98 -6.36 4.95
N LEU A 202 18.00 -7.19 4.82
CA LEU A 202 18.73 -7.87 5.89
C LEU A 202 20.25 -7.67 5.67
N VAL A 203 21.04 -7.81 6.73
CA VAL A 203 22.52 -7.68 6.67
C VAL A 203 23.14 -8.89 7.34
N GLY A 204 23.83 -9.73 6.55
CA GLY A 204 24.46 -10.95 7.06
C GLY A 204 23.47 -11.81 7.85
N ASN A 205 23.89 -12.23 9.05
CA ASN A 205 23.10 -13.01 9.99
C ASN A 205 22.48 -12.16 11.11
N ILE A 206 22.52 -10.83 11.01
CA ILE A 206 21.97 -9.93 12.03
C ILE A 206 20.45 -10.01 11.99
N HIS A 207 19.84 -10.32 13.13
CA HIS A 207 18.38 -10.37 13.23
C HIS A 207 17.79 -8.98 12.98
N HIS A 208 16.71 -8.90 12.20
CA HIS A 208 16.10 -7.62 11.81
C HIS A 208 15.71 -6.75 13.01
N TYR A 209 15.29 -7.35 14.12
CA TYR A 209 14.92 -6.64 15.33
C TYR A 209 16.15 -5.98 15.99
N ASP A 210 17.27 -6.71 16.09
CA ASP A 210 18.51 -6.19 16.68
C ASP A 210 19.07 -5.03 15.85
N MET A 211 19.08 -5.19 14.52
CA MET A 211 19.45 -4.11 13.60
C MET A 211 18.60 -2.86 13.85
N GLY A 212 17.26 -3.00 13.89
CA GLY A 212 16.37 -1.87 14.11
C GLY A 212 16.54 -1.21 15.47
N MET A 213 16.69 -2.01 16.54
CA MET A 213 16.92 -1.50 17.89
C MET A 213 18.24 -0.72 18.02
N LEU A 214 19.30 -1.18 17.36
CA LEU A 214 20.59 -0.49 17.39
C LEU A 214 20.59 0.78 16.53
N LEU A 215 19.90 0.77 15.37
CA LEU A 215 19.68 1.97 14.56
C LEU A 215 18.86 3.02 15.32
N ASP A 216 17.83 2.62 16.05
CA ASP A 216 17.02 3.52 16.89
C ASP A 216 17.89 4.26 17.93
N ARG A 217 18.84 3.55 18.58
CA ARG A 217 19.81 4.17 19.50
C ARG A 217 20.74 5.18 18.83
N LEU A 218 20.88 5.12 17.52
CA LEU A 218 21.62 6.10 16.71
C LEU A 218 20.73 7.23 16.18
N GLY A 219 19.45 7.27 16.56
CA GLY A 219 18.47 8.25 16.09
C GLY A 219 17.95 7.98 14.68
N ILE A 220 18.10 6.73 14.19
CA ILE A 220 17.69 6.33 12.84
C ILE A 220 16.43 5.48 12.95
N ALA A 221 15.30 6.02 12.48
CA ALA A 221 13.99 5.36 12.52
C ALA A 221 13.81 4.40 11.33
N VAL A 222 13.65 3.12 11.62
CA VAL A 222 13.28 2.06 10.67
C VAL A 222 12.14 1.23 11.23
N ARG A 223 11.45 0.51 10.38
CA ARG A 223 10.46 -0.47 10.82
C ARG A 223 11.04 -1.88 10.67
N THR A 224 10.77 -2.76 11.66
CA THR A 224 11.22 -4.17 11.63
C THR A 224 10.05 -5.13 11.71
N GLY A 225 10.24 -6.37 11.24
CA GLY A 225 9.27 -7.46 11.34
C GLY A 225 8.56 -7.80 10.03
N HIS A 226 7.31 -8.26 10.15
CA HIS A 226 6.53 -8.78 9.02
C HIS A 226 5.87 -7.69 8.16
N HIS A 227 5.82 -6.44 8.59
CA HIS A 227 5.18 -5.30 7.91
C HIS A 227 3.71 -5.53 7.53
N CYS A 228 2.94 -6.26 8.37
CA CYS A 228 1.56 -6.68 8.09
C CYS A 228 1.43 -7.59 6.86
N ALA A 229 2.51 -8.28 6.45
CA ALA A 229 2.59 -9.15 5.26
C ALA A 229 3.28 -10.48 5.60
N GLN A 230 2.85 -11.14 6.66
CA GLN A 230 3.43 -12.41 7.11
C GLN A 230 3.45 -13.51 6.03
N PRO A 231 2.41 -13.66 5.18
CA PRO A 231 2.47 -14.62 4.07
C PRO A 231 3.60 -14.33 3.08
N LEU A 232 3.95 -13.06 2.86
CA LEU A 232 5.09 -12.68 2.02
C LEU A 232 6.42 -13.09 2.67
N MET A 233 6.58 -12.88 3.99
CA MET A 233 7.77 -13.34 4.71
C MET A 233 7.95 -14.84 4.61
N GLN A 234 6.86 -15.59 4.73
CA GLN A 234 6.85 -17.04 4.54
C GLN A 234 7.26 -17.45 3.12
N ALA A 235 6.75 -16.78 2.10
CA ALA A 235 7.11 -17.02 0.71
C ALA A 235 8.59 -16.71 0.42
N LEU A 236 9.17 -15.71 1.10
CA LEU A 236 10.58 -15.34 1.00
C LEU A 236 11.50 -16.23 1.87
N GLY A 237 10.94 -17.11 2.71
CA GLY A 237 11.70 -17.98 3.62
C GLY A 237 12.44 -17.22 4.71
N ILE A 238 11.89 -16.10 5.21
CA ILE A 238 12.50 -15.25 6.24
C ILE A 238 11.50 -14.92 7.34
N GLU A 239 12.00 -14.56 8.53
CA GLU A 239 11.16 -14.19 9.66
C GLU A 239 10.65 -12.75 9.58
N GLY A 240 11.39 -11.86 8.92
CA GLY A 240 11.06 -10.45 8.79
C GLY A 240 12.19 -9.68 8.12
N THR A 241 11.99 -8.39 7.91
CA THR A 241 13.01 -7.48 7.38
C THR A 241 13.12 -6.21 8.20
N VAL A 242 14.20 -5.48 8.01
CA VAL A 242 14.29 -4.05 8.30
C VAL A 242 13.76 -3.31 7.08
N ARG A 243 12.91 -2.31 7.29
CA ARG A 243 12.36 -1.49 6.21
C ARG A 243 12.64 -0.01 6.45
N ALA A 244 13.30 0.62 5.51
CA ALA A 244 13.39 2.06 5.37
C ALA A 244 12.34 2.55 4.34
N SER A 245 11.68 3.65 4.65
CA SER A 245 10.75 4.33 3.74
C SER A 245 11.20 5.77 3.60
N PHE A 246 11.31 6.24 2.37
CA PHE A 246 11.67 7.61 2.05
C PHE A 246 10.46 8.38 1.54
N SER A 247 10.47 9.68 1.77
CA SER A 247 9.44 10.57 1.31
C SER A 247 10.05 11.90 0.84
N PHE A 248 9.26 12.73 0.20
CA PHE A 248 9.69 14.02 -0.38
C PHE A 248 10.36 14.98 0.60
N TYR A 249 10.26 14.75 1.91
CA TYR A 249 10.91 15.57 2.94
C TYR A 249 12.23 14.99 3.46
N ASN A 250 12.63 13.78 3.00
CA ASN A 250 13.93 13.20 3.35
C ASN A 250 15.05 13.77 2.46
N THR A 251 16.29 13.67 2.92
CA THR A 251 17.48 14.18 2.24
C THR A 251 18.51 13.09 1.96
N LYS A 252 19.45 13.38 1.06
CA LYS A 252 20.58 12.47 0.78
C LYS A 252 21.52 12.32 1.98
N GLU A 253 21.68 13.38 2.77
CA GLU A 253 22.48 13.39 3.98
C GLU A 253 21.90 12.45 5.06
N GLU A 254 20.56 12.37 5.15
CA GLU A 254 19.90 11.39 6.01
C GLU A 254 20.15 9.96 5.52
N ILE A 255 20.17 9.72 4.21
CA ILE A 255 20.50 8.42 3.62
C ILE A 255 21.97 8.06 3.90
N ASP A 256 22.91 9.01 3.79
CA ASP A 256 24.31 8.78 4.14
C ASP A 256 24.47 8.43 5.64
N THR A 257 23.75 9.13 6.52
CA THR A 257 23.71 8.84 7.95
C THR A 257 23.12 7.45 8.22
N PHE A 258 22.08 7.07 7.49
CA PHE A 258 21.45 5.75 7.57
C PHE A 258 22.42 4.64 7.14
N ALA A 259 23.09 4.78 6.00
CA ALA A 259 24.08 3.82 5.52
C ALA A 259 25.26 3.66 6.48
N ALA A 260 25.79 4.77 6.99
CA ALA A 260 26.85 4.77 8.01
C ALA A 260 26.40 4.11 9.32
N GLY A 261 25.14 4.32 9.72
CA GLY A 261 24.51 3.67 10.88
C GLY A 261 24.46 2.15 10.72
N ILE A 262 24.02 1.65 9.57
CA ILE A 262 24.01 0.21 9.25
C ILE A 262 25.42 -0.38 9.31
N GLU A 263 26.41 0.28 8.70
CA GLU A 263 27.81 -0.16 8.74
C GLU A 263 28.38 -0.19 10.18
N ARG A 264 28.00 0.78 11.01
CA ARG A 264 28.39 0.78 12.41
C ARG A 264 27.79 -0.39 13.18
N VAL A 265 26.51 -0.67 12.98
CA VAL A 265 25.83 -1.82 13.60
C VAL A 265 26.43 -3.13 13.12
N ARG A 266 26.65 -3.28 11.79
CA ARG A 266 27.25 -4.48 11.20
C ARG A 266 28.58 -4.87 11.84
N LYS A 267 29.41 -3.88 12.17
CA LYS A 267 30.74 -4.11 12.82
C LYS A 267 30.63 -4.56 14.28
N MET A 268 29.44 -4.60 14.88
CA MET A 268 29.24 -5.06 16.25
C MET A 268 28.97 -6.58 16.31
N PHE A 269 28.68 -7.19 15.17
CA PHE A 269 28.41 -8.63 14.99
C PHE A 269 29.51 -9.29 14.17
#